data_6abe47e8b27b633124c7763578990832
#
_entry.id   6abe47e8b27b633124c7763578990832
#
_cell.length_a   1.000
_cell.length_b   1.000
_cell.length_c   1.000
_cell.angle_alpha   90.00
_cell.angle_beta   90.00
_cell.angle_gamma   90.00
#
_symmetry.space_group_name_H-M   'P 1'
#
loop_
_entity.id
_entity.type
_entity.pdbx_description
1 polymer ?
#
loop_
_entity_poly.entity_id
_entity_poly.type
_entity_poly.pdbx_seq_one_letter_code
_entity_poly.pdbx_strand_id
1 'polypeptide(L)'
;MYKLSAKRSRERIPKSTVASVGAPLLILVFAIYSFAPPNSSSATNPSKSFSSITIKNFGQMDDHFYRGAQPSDNEYKELAELGVKTIIDLRDDPMPYAKAAAESVKLAYFNIPMSDKDYPKDADIDAFLKLSNDEHNWPFYVHCAGGRHRTGLIGAMYRFNHDGWDYARAYAEMKNYDFYTRWGHGAIKKYVEDYWQRFQAKKSPPTSGNNKQS
;
A
#
# COMPACT_ATOMS: atom_id res chain seq x y z
N MET A 1 64.90 11.13 28.79
CA MET A 1 65.77 10.06 29.37
C MET A 1 64.89 9.12 30.13
N TYR A 2 64.66 7.94 29.67
CA TYR A 2 64.77 6.60 30.23
C TYR A 2 64.09 5.60 29.29
N LYS A 3 64.90 4.76 28.63
CA LYS A 3 64.56 3.58 27.91
C LYS A 3 64.25 2.44 28.91
N LEU A 4 63.24 1.69 28.77
CA LEU A 4 63.13 0.34 29.34
C LEU A 4 62.73 -0.66 28.27
N SER A 5 63.60 -1.61 28.07
CA SER A 5 63.64 -2.76 27.21
C SER A 5 62.70 -3.85 27.76
N ALA A 6 61.84 -4.41 26.94
CA ALA A 6 61.07 -5.61 27.30
C ALA A 6 61.60 -6.83 26.56
N LYS A 7 62.03 -7.78 27.38
CA LYS A 7 62.69 -9.05 27.08
C LYS A 7 61.63 -10.08 26.58
N ARG A 8 61.88 -10.64 25.41
CA ARG A 8 61.07 -11.69 24.80
C ARG A 8 61.49 -13.07 25.37
N SER A 9 60.62 -13.74 26.09
CA SER A 9 60.82 -15.14 26.51
C SER A 9 60.23 -16.06 25.45
N ARG A 10 61.06 -16.94 24.89
CA ARG A 10 60.65 -18.06 24.01
C ARG A 10 60.32 -19.27 24.88
N GLU A 11 59.08 -19.67 24.90
CA GLU A 11 58.73 -20.98 25.42
C GLU A 11 58.81 -22.04 24.32
N ARG A 12 59.44 -23.15 24.65
CA ARG A 12 59.62 -24.34 23.77
C ARG A 12 58.42 -25.29 23.92
N ILE A 13 57.89 -25.71 22.81
CA ILE A 13 56.83 -26.73 22.71
C ILE A 13 57.46 -28.13 22.78
N PRO A 14 57.02 -29.04 23.64
CA PRO A 14 57.49 -30.43 23.66
C PRO A 14 56.83 -31.23 22.53
N LYS A 15 57.64 -32.05 21.87
CA LYS A 15 57.20 -33.04 20.86
C LYS A 15 56.52 -34.22 21.56
N SER A 16 55.22 -34.46 21.32
CA SER A 16 54.53 -35.66 21.73
C SER A 16 54.44 -36.68 20.61
N THR A 17 54.74 -37.88 20.96
CA THR A 17 54.87 -39.12 20.19
C THR A 17 53.52 -39.55 19.68
N VAL A 18 53.45 -39.90 18.36
CA VAL A 18 52.24 -40.43 17.70
C VAL A 18 52.15 -41.92 17.97
N ALA A 19 51.12 -42.33 18.70
CA ALA A 19 50.70 -43.74 18.79
C ALA A 19 49.61 -44.00 17.73
N SER A 20 49.91 -44.89 16.81
CA SER A 20 48.99 -45.42 15.79
C SER A 20 48.02 -46.38 16.42
N VAL A 21 46.73 -46.05 16.47
CA VAL A 21 45.66 -46.99 16.77
C VAL A 21 44.73 -47.03 15.58
N GLY A 22 44.67 -48.20 14.94
CA GLY A 22 43.77 -48.43 13.80
C GLY A 22 42.32 -48.33 14.22
N ALA A 23 41.55 -47.51 13.54
CA ALA A 23 40.12 -47.39 13.66
C ALA A 23 39.39 -48.16 12.54
N PRO A 24 38.32 -48.88 12.85
CA PRO A 24 37.56 -49.62 11.84
C PRO A 24 36.79 -48.65 10.92
N LEU A 25 36.80 -48.97 9.62
CA LEU A 25 36.11 -48.29 8.55
C LEU A 25 34.59 -48.43 8.74
N LEU A 26 33.96 -47.44 9.33
CA LEU A 26 32.50 -47.30 9.40
C LEU A 26 32.01 -46.73 8.08
N ILE A 27 31.43 -47.57 7.21
CA ILE A 27 30.79 -47.12 5.97
C ILE A 27 29.47 -46.43 6.37
N LEU A 28 29.48 -45.11 6.43
CA LEU A 28 28.28 -44.27 6.54
C LEU A 28 27.60 -44.22 5.16
N VAL A 29 26.53 -44.99 4.99
CA VAL A 29 25.62 -44.87 3.85
C VAL A 29 24.83 -43.56 4.04
N PHE A 30 25.26 -42.52 3.38
CA PHE A 30 24.45 -41.30 3.21
C PHE A 30 23.27 -41.58 2.29
N ALA A 31 22.11 -41.83 2.88
CA ALA A 31 20.87 -41.76 2.13
C ALA A 31 20.65 -40.30 1.71
N ILE A 32 20.89 -39.99 0.42
CA ILE A 32 20.56 -38.69 -0.19
C ILE A 32 19.05 -38.64 -0.30
N TYR A 33 18.40 -38.09 0.72
CA TYR A 33 17.02 -37.65 0.60
C TYR A 33 17.04 -36.44 -0.36
N SER A 34 16.71 -36.70 -1.62
CA SER A 34 16.38 -35.62 -2.58
C SER A 34 15.13 -34.90 -2.08
N PHE A 35 15.34 -33.81 -1.35
CA PHE A 35 14.28 -32.86 -1.03
C PHE A 35 13.98 -32.10 -2.33
N ALA A 36 13.02 -32.59 -3.11
CA ALA A 36 12.46 -31.80 -4.19
C ALA A 36 11.77 -30.58 -3.54
N PRO A 37 12.10 -29.34 -3.96
CA PRO A 37 11.38 -28.19 -3.46
C PRO A 37 9.89 -28.34 -3.85
N PRO A 38 8.95 -27.95 -2.96
CA PRO A 38 7.55 -27.94 -3.34
C PRO A 38 7.41 -27.05 -4.58
N ASN A 39 6.83 -27.60 -5.64
CA ASN A 39 6.43 -26.87 -6.82
C ASN A 39 5.48 -25.77 -6.36
N SER A 40 6.00 -24.58 -6.11
CA SER A 40 5.19 -23.38 -6.03
C SER A 40 4.68 -23.09 -7.44
N SER A 41 3.62 -23.78 -7.83
CA SER A 41 2.76 -23.32 -8.89
C SER A 41 2.23 -21.95 -8.43
N SER A 42 2.95 -20.90 -8.80
CA SER A 42 2.41 -19.55 -8.86
C SER A 42 1.19 -19.66 -9.78
N ALA A 43 0.00 -19.78 -9.17
CA ALA A 43 -1.21 -19.51 -9.88
C ALA A 43 -1.08 -18.05 -10.34
N THR A 44 -0.64 -17.87 -11.58
CA THR A 44 -0.78 -16.60 -12.30
C THR A 44 -2.28 -16.39 -12.38
N ASN A 45 -2.84 -15.60 -11.47
CA ASN A 45 -4.16 -15.03 -11.67
C ASN A 45 -4.13 -14.40 -13.07
N PRO A 46 -5.03 -14.80 -13.98
CA PRO A 46 -5.10 -14.16 -15.28
C PRO A 46 -5.27 -12.66 -15.01
N SER A 47 -4.33 -11.86 -15.49
CA SER A 47 -4.41 -10.41 -15.37
C SER A 47 -5.76 -9.99 -15.92
N LYS A 48 -6.62 -9.44 -15.06
CA LYS A 48 -7.95 -8.99 -15.44
C LYS A 48 -7.79 -7.99 -16.57
N SER A 49 -8.26 -8.30 -17.76
CA SER A 49 -8.20 -7.39 -18.89
C SER A 49 -9.22 -6.27 -18.69
N PHE A 50 -8.77 -5.02 -18.70
CA PHE A 50 -9.63 -3.84 -18.62
C PHE A 50 -9.93 -3.24 -20.00
N SER A 51 -9.75 -4.02 -21.08
CA SER A 51 -9.94 -3.55 -22.46
C SER A 51 -11.37 -3.09 -22.78
N SER A 52 -12.35 -3.54 -21.99
CA SER A 52 -13.75 -3.10 -22.09
C SER A 52 -14.07 -1.83 -21.31
N ILE A 53 -13.15 -1.33 -20.49
CA ILE A 53 -13.38 -0.13 -19.69
C ILE A 53 -12.94 1.10 -20.47
N THR A 54 -13.87 1.99 -20.74
CA THR A 54 -13.61 3.23 -21.50
C THR A 54 -13.44 4.46 -20.63
N ILE A 55 -13.69 4.32 -19.32
CA ILE A 55 -13.60 5.41 -18.33
C ILE A 55 -12.19 6.01 -18.29
N LYS A 56 -12.11 7.32 -18.42
CA LYS A 56 -10.83 8.05 -18.36
C LYS A 56 -10.15 7.85 -17.01
N ASN A 57 -8.81 7.78 -17.06
CA ASN A 57 -7.98 7.67 -15.86
C ASN A 57 -8.36 6.48 -14.95
N PHE A 58 -8.90 5.43 -15.56
CA PHE A 58 -9.27 4.20 -14.86
C PHE A 58 -8.02 3.47 -14.38
N GLY A 59 -8.14 2.84 -13.22
CA GLY A 59 -7.11 1.98 -12.66
C GLY A 59 -7.65 1.08 -11.55
N GLN A 60 -6.95 -0.01 -11.36
CA GLN A 60 -7.14 -0.91 -10.24
C GLN A 60 -6.07 -0.61 -9.18
N MET A 61 -6.50 -0.37 -7.95
CA MET A 61 -5.62 -0.20 -6.80
C MET A 61 -5.25 -1.56 -6.19
N ASP A 62 -6.28 -2.40 -5.98
CA ASP A 62 -6.17 -3.80 -5.55
C ASP A 62 -7.42 -4.58 -6.00
N ASP A 63 -7.67 -5.76 -5.43
CA ASP A 63 -8.81 -6.61 -5.81
C ASP A 63 -10.17 -6.02 -5.42
N HIS A 64 -10.21 -5.01 -4.56
CA HIS A 64 -11.43 -4.41 -4.01
C HIS A 64 -11.63 -2.96 -4.42
N PHE A 65 -10.60 -2.28 -4.85
CA PHE A 65 -10.62 -0.84 -5.11
C PHE A 65 -10.27 -0.53 -6.57
N TYR A 66 -11.23 0.00 -7.29
CA TYR A 66 -11.07 0.62 -8.61
C TYR A 66 -11.25 2.12 -8.53
N ARG A 67 -10.56 2.86 -9.38
CA ARG A 67 -10.58 4.32 -9.41
C ARG A 67 -10.66 4.87 -10.83
N GLY A 68 -11.10 6.12 -10.98
CA GLY A 68 -11.09 6.80 -12.28
C GLY A 68 -11.81 8.14 -12.27
N ALA A 69 -12.15 8.60 -13.48
CA ALA A 69 -12.97 9.79 -13.70
C ALA A 69 -14.46 9.51 -13.50
N GLN A 70 -15.28 10.56 -13.52
CA GLN A 70 -16.74 10.45 -13.55
C GLN A 70 -17.16 9.58 -14.73
N PRO A 71 -17.87 8.47 -14.48
CA PRO A 71 -18.44 7.66 -15.56
C PRO A 71 -19.55 8.44 -16.32
N SER A 72 -19.62 8.27 -17.62
CA SER A 72 -20.82 8.61 -18.39
C SER A 72 -21.95 7.61 -18.07
N ASP A 73 -23.17 7.93 -18.48
CA ASP A 73 -24.34 7.11 -18.19
C ASP A 73 -24.13 5.60 -18.57
N ASN A 74 -23.58 5.36 -19.75
CA ASN A 74 -23.35 4.00 -20.24
C ASN A 74 -22.17 3.28 -19.53
N GLU A 75 -21.17 4.02 -18.99
CA GLU A 75 -19.99 3.42 -18.39
C GLU A 75 -20.25 2.79 -17.00
N TYR A 76 -21.38 3.10 -16.36
CA TYR A 76 -21.80 2.38 -15.14
C TYR A 76 -22.07 0.89 -15.43
N LYS A 77 -22.54 0.56 -16.63
CA LYS A 77 -22.68 -0.83 -17.05
C LYS A 77 -21.34 -1.55 -17.16
N GLU A 78 -20.31 -0.88 -17.69
CA GLU A 78 -18.94 -1.46 -17.74
C GLU A 78 -18.42 -1.80 -16.33
N LEU A 79 -18.68 -0.92 -15.34
CA LEU A 79 -18.31 -1.17 -13.95
C LEU A 79 -19.09 -2.36 -13.34
N ALA A 80 -20.38 -2.46 -13.63
CA ALA A 80 -21.18 -3.59 -13.15
C ALA A 80 -20.70 -4.92 -13.78
N GLU A 81 -20.38 -4.94 -15.06
CA GLU A 81 -19.81 -6.10 -15.78
C GLU A 81 -18.43 -6.48 -15.25
N LEU A 82 -17.63 -5.49 -14.79
CA LEU A 82 -16.36 -5.73 -14.12
C LEU A 82 -16.53 -6.38 -12.73
N GLY A 83 -17.75 -6.35 -12.18
CA GLY A 83 -18.09 -6.89 -10.87
C GLY A 83 -18.03 -5.88 -9.73
N VAL A 84 -17.91 -4.57 -10.04
CA VAL A 84 -18.08 -3.51 -9.03
C VAL A 84 -19.46 -3.62 -8.40
N LYS A 85 -19.56 -3.36 -7.10
CA LYS A 85 -20.83 -3.34 -6.36
C LYS A 85 -21.20 -1.93 -5.91
N THR A 86 -20.22 -1.08 -5.69
CA THR A 86 -20.43 0.21 -5.04
C THR A 86 -19.70 1.32 -5.77
N ILE A 87 -20.38 2.43 -5.97
CA ILE A 87 -19.82 3.70 -6.47
C ILE A 87 -19.65 4.66 -5.30
N ILE A 88 -18.47 5.28 -5.19
CA ILE A 88 -18.19 6.34 -4.23
C ILE A 88 -17.82 7.59 -5.03
N ASP A 89 -18.76 8.51 -5.14
CA ASP A 89 -18.60 9.80 -5.82
C ASP A 89 -18.09 10.86 -4.84
N LEU A 90 -16.94 11.45 -5.15
CA LEU A 90 -16.28 12.47 -4.31
C LEU A 90 -16.62 13.90 -4.73
N ARG A 91 -17.54 14.08 -5.66
CA ARG A 91 -17.87 15.40 -6.17
C ARG A 91 -18.82 16.13 -5.22
N ASP A 92 -18.54 17.42 -5.03
CA ASP A 92 -19.42 18.37 -4.37
C ASP A 92 -20.55 18.87 -5.32
N ASP A 93 -20.38 18.57 -6.62
CA ASP A 93 -21.32 18.86 -7.70
C ASP A 93 -21.62 17.57 -8.50
N PRO A 94 -22.20 16.51 -7.91
CA PRO A 94 -22.42 15.24 -8.59
C PRO A 94 -23.28 15.41 -9.85
N MET A 95 -22.99 14.60 -10.87
CA MET A 95 -23.81 14.64 -12.09
C MET A 95 -25.26 14.22 -11.80
N PRO A 96 -26.27 14.95 -12.30
CA PRO A 96 -27.66 14.64 -11.98
C PRO A 96 -28.09 13.20 -12.33
N TYR A 97 -27.47 12.59 -13.33
CA TYR A 97 -27.76 11.21 -13.74
C TYR A 97 -27.03 10.15 -12.89
N ALA A 98 -25.91 10.52 -12.21
CA ALA A 98 -24.95 9.55 -11.68
C ALA A 98 -25.58 8.52 -10.77
N LYS A 99 -26.38 8.94 -9.79
CA LYS A 99 -27.05 8.02 -8.86
C LYS A 99 -28.03 7.10 -9.59
N ALA A 100 -28.90 7.67 -10.44
CA ALA A 100 -29.91 6.87 -11.15
C ALA A 100 -29.25 5.87 -12.12
N ALA A 101 -28.16 6.27 -12.81
CA ALA A 101 -27.41 5.40 -13.70
C ALA A 101 -26.77 4.23 -12.94
N ALA A 102 -26.12 4.49 -11.80
CA ALA A 102 -25.55 3.45 -10.94
C ALA A 102 -26.64 2.46 -10.45
N GLU A 103 -27.74 2.98 -9.90
CA GLU A 103 -28.83 2.16 -9.37
C GLU A 103 -29.53 1.35 -10.46
N SER A 104 -29.65 1.85 -11.70
CA SER A 104 -30.25 1.14 -12.82
C SER A 104 -29.53 -0.16 -13.16
N VAL A 105 -28.23 -0.24 -12.89
CA VAL A 105 -27.39 -1.43 -13.07
C VAL A 105 -27.06 -2.12 -11.73
N LYS A 106 -27.83 -1.83 -10.68
CA LYS A 106 -27.76 -2.45 -9.34
C LYS A 106 -26.45 -2.16 -8.59
N LEU A 107 -25.80 -1.05 -8.87
CA LEU A 107 -24.67 -0.57 -8.07
C LEU A 107 -25.19 0.28 -6.91
N ALA A 108 -24.68 0.07 -5.69
CA ALA A 108 -24.89 1.00 -4.59
C ALA A 108 -24.17 2.32 -4.91
N TYR A 109 -24.76 3.45 -4.50
CA TYR A 109 -24.18 4.78 -4.76
C TYR A 109 -24.09 5.59 -3.48
N PHE A 110 -22.88 6.01 -3.16
CA PHE A 110 -22.57 6.93 -2.04
C PHE A 110 -21.90 8.18 -2.58
N ASN A 111 -22.29 9.33 -2.04
CA ASN A 111 -21.63 10.60 -2.32
C ASN A 111 -20.96 11.12 -1.05
N ILE A 112 -19.66 11.40 -1.14
CA ILE A 112 -18.85 12.10 -0.13
C ILE A 112 -18.42 13.43 -0.74
N PRO A 113 -19.18 14.51 -0.55
CA PRO A 113 -18.95 15.76 -1.26
C PRO A 113 -17.69 16.46 -0.76
N MET A 114 -16.68 16.50 -1.59
CA MET A 114 -15.38 17.13 -1.31
C MET A 114 -15.10 18.24 -2.30
N SER A 115 -14.60 19.39 -1.81
CA SER A 115 -14.05 20.42 -2.69
C SER A 115 -12.77 19.93 -3.37
N ASP A 116 -12.55 20.32 -4.61
CA ASP A 116 -11.33 20.01 -5.35
C ASP A 116 -10.19 21.02 -5.07
N LYS A 117 -10.44 22.08 -4.31
CA LYS A 117 -9.51 23.19 -4.04
C LYS A 117 -9.25 23.45 -2.57
N ASP A 118 -10.25 23.23 -1.72
CA ASP A 118 -10.13 23.48 -0.30
C ASP A 118 -9.31 22.38 0.41
N TYR A 119 -8.84 22.72 1.60
CA TYR A 119 -8.19 21.75 2.47
C TYR A 119 -9.23 20.70 2.91
N PRO A 120 -8.99 19.39 2.63
CA PRO A 120 -9.94 18.31 2.92
C PRO A 120 -10.28 18.21 4.41
N LYS A 121 -11.47 17.71 4.73
CA LYS A 121 -11.90 17.48 6.11
C LYS A 121 -11.59 16.04 6.53
N ASP A 122 -11.12 15.85 7.75
CA ASP A 122 -10.90 14.50 8.30
C ASP A 122 -12.19 13.66 8.30
N ALA A 123 -13.35 14.29 8.50
CA ALA A 123 -14.66 13.60 8.46
C ALA A 123 -14.96 12.96 7.09
N ASP A 124 -14.53 13.57 5.97
CA ASP A 124 -14.73 13.02 4.64
C ASP A 124 -13.84 11.77 4.43
N ILE A 125 -12.63 11.80 4.99
CA ILE A 125 -11.71 10.66 4.98
C ILE A 125 -12.25 9.52 5.85
N ASP A 126 -12.73 9.83 7.03
CA ASP A 126 -13.34 8.83 7.94
C ASP A 126 -14.56 8.18 7.31
N ALA A 127 -15.42 8.96 6.61
CA ALA A 127 -16.55 8.43 5.86
C ALA A 127 -16.11 7.45 4.76
N PHE A 128 -15.05 7.80 3.99
CA PHE A 128 -14.49 6.89 2.99
C PHE A 128 -13.92 5.62 3.64
N LEU A 129 -13.09 5.75 4.68
CA LEU A 129 -12.47 4.59 5.34
C LEU A 129 -13.53 3.66 5.94
N LYS A 130 -14.65 4.20 6.44
CA LYS A 130 -15.78 3.39 6.91
C LYS A 130 -16.40 2.58 5.78
N LEU A 131 -16.62 3.18 4.60
CA LEU A 131 -17.17 2.47 3.43
C LEU A 131 -16.19 1.44 2.88
N SER A 132 -14.90 1.77 2.80
CA SER A 132 -13.87 0.88 2.25
C SER A 132 -13.53 -0.30 3.16
N ASN A 133 -13.81 -0.21 4.47
CA ASN A 133 -13.63 -1.29 5.43
C ASN A 133 -14.83 -2.26 5.50
N ASP A 134 -15.95 -1.92 4.89
CA ASP A 134 -17.13 -2.78 4.85
C ASP A 134 -17.09 -3.66 3.61
N GLU A 135 -16.88 -4.96 3.81
CA GLU A 135 -16.78 -5.96 2.74
C GLU A 135 -18.04 -6.06 1.89
N HIS A 136 -19.21 -5.66 2.39
CA HIS A 136 -20.44 -5.62 1.61
C HIS A 136 -20.36 -4.65 0.43
N ASN A 137 -19.49 -3.63 0.53
CA ASN A 137 -19.26 -2.65 -0.53
C ASN A 137 -18.26 -3.14 -1.59
N TRP A 138 -17.56 -4.25 -1.39
CA TRP A 138 -16.50 -4.70 -2.29
C TRP A 138 -16.99 -5.50 -3.49
N PRO A 139 -16.38 -5.35 -4.65
CA PRO A 139 -15.44 -4.27 -5.02
C PRO A 139 -16.15 -2.92 -5.19
N PHE A 140 -15.42 -1.81 -4.93
CA PHE A 140 -15.94 -0.46 -5.10
C PHE A 140 -15.13 0.36 -6.11
N TYR A 141 -15.79 1.35 -6.71
CA TYR A 141 -15.20 2.29 -7.64
C TYR A 141 -15.29 3.71 -7.07
N VAL A 142 -14.15 4.39 -6.96
CA VAL A 142 -14.05 5.76 -6.45
C VAL A 142 -13.74 6.73 -7.58
N HIS A 143 -14.49 7.81 -7.68
CA HIS A 143 -14.24 8.83 -8.68
C HIS A 143 -14.46 10.27 -8.18
N CYS A 144 -13.88 11.20 -8.92
CA CYS A 144 -14.27 12.61 -8.96
C CYS A 144 -14.47 13.02 -10.42
N ALA A 145 -14.46 14.29 -10.76
CA ALA A 145 -14.65 14.70 -12.15
C ALA A 145 -13.60 14.08 -13.10
N GLY A 146 -12.31 14.20 -12.79
CA GLY A 146 -11.21 13.72 -13.65
C GLY A 146 -10.45 12.51 -13.12
N GLY A 147 -10.81 11.95 -11.97
CA GLY A 147 -10.09 10.84 -11.34
C GLY A 147 -8.68 11.22 -10.83
N ARG A 148 -8.37 12.49 -10.69
CA ARG A 148 -7.01 13.01 -10.43
C ARG A 148 -6.79 13.41 -8.97
N HIS A 149 -7.49 14.48 -8.51
CA HIS A 149 -7.19 15.20 -7.27
C HIS A 149 -7.87 14.56 -6.06
N ARG A 150 -9.21 14.66 -5.94
CA ARG A 150 -10.00 14.05 -4.85
C ARG A 150 -9.83 12.52 -4.83
N THR A 151 -9.86 11.89 -6.00
CA THR A 151 -9.62 10.44 -6.13
C THR A 151 -8.18 10.07 -5.76
N GLY A 152 -7.20 10.90 -6.11
CA GLY A 152 -5.80 10.69 -5.70
C GLY A 152 -5.61 10.80 -4.19
N LEU A 153 -6.24 11.81 -3.56
CA LEU A 153 -6.27 11.94 -2.10
C LEU A 153 -6.79 10.66 -1.44
N ILE A 154 -7.97 10.21 -1.84
CA ILE A 154 -8.60 9.02 -1.27
C ILE A 154 -7.74 7.76 -1.49
N GLY A 155 -7.13 7.64 -2.68
CA GLY A 155 -6.17 6.56 -2.95
C GLY A 155 -4.98 6.58 -1.99
N ALA A 156 -4.39 7.77 -1.73
CA ALA A 156 -3.31 7.89 -0.76
C ALA A 156 -3.74 7.53 0.66
N MET A 157 -4.94 7.96 1.10
CA MET A 157 -5.48 7.58 2.42
C MET A 157 -5.67 6.06 2.53
N TYR A 158 -6.18 5.43 1.48
CA TYR A 158 -6.30 3.97 1.42
C TYR A 158 -4.93 3.30 1.56
N ARG A 159 -3.93 3.71 0.78
CA ARG A 159 -2.57 3.16 0.83
C ARG A 159 -1.91 3.28 2.21
N PHE A 160 -2.13 4.40 2.91
CA PHE A 160 -1.59 4.58 4.26
C PHE A 160 -2.23 3.65 5.28
N ASN A 161 -3.54 3.46 5.21
CA ASN A 161 -4.31 2.73 6.21
C ASN A 161 -4.34 1.21 5.97
N HIS A 162 -4.37 0.77 4.71
CA HIS A 162 -4.48 -0.66 4.36
C HIS A 162 -3.14 -1.27 3.98
N ASP A 163 -2.33 -0.58 3.16
CA ASP A 163 -1.11 -1.17 2.60
C ASP A 163 0.16 -0.76 3.35
N GLY A 164 0.07 0.16 4.30
CA GLY A 164 1.22 0.65 5.04
C GLY A 164 2.25 1.41 4.20
N TRP A 165 1.84 1.94 3.03
CA TRP A 165 2.72 2.71 2.18
C TRP A 165 3.18 3.99 2.86
N ASP A 166 4.38 4.46 2.48
CA ASP A 166 4.86 5.78 2.87
C ASP A 166 4.31 6.89 1.95
N TYR A 167 4.55 8.13 2.38
CA TYR A 167 4.13 9.31 1.63
C TYR A 167 4.72 9.35 0.20
N ALA A 168 6.01 9.02 0.05
CA ALA A 168 6.68 9.13 -1.24
C ALA A 168 6.06 8.19 -2.28
N ARG A 169 5.77 6.97 -1.88
CA ARG A 169 5.14 5.95 -2.73
C ARG A 169 3.70 6.32 -3.08
N ALA A 170 2.89 6.71 -2.09
CA ALA A 170 1.51 7.11 -2.32
C ALA A 170 1.42 8.36 -3.22
N TYR A 171 2.28 9.35 -2.99
CA TYR A 171 2.33 10.55 -3.83
C TYR A 171 2.82 10.27 -5.27
N ALA A 172 3.75 9.33 -5.45
CA ALA A 172 4.14 8.87 -6.78
C ALA A 172 2.96 8.22 -7.52
N GLU A 173 2.16 7.38 -6.84
CA GLU A 173 0.94 6.81 -7.42
C GLU A 173 -0.07 7.90 -7.79
N MET A 174 -0.30 8.91 -6.94
CA MET A 174 -1.15 10.06 -7.30
C MET A 174 -0.71 10.71 -8.62
N LYS A 175 0.60 10.92 -8.81
CA LYS A 175 1.16 11.51 -10.04
C LYS A 175 0.97 10.62 -11.27
N ASN A 176 1.04 9.31 -11.11
CA ASN A 176 0.78 8.36 -12.20
C ASN A 176 -0.67 8.43 -12.71
N TYR A 177 -1.58 8.99 -11.88
CA TYR A 177 -2.97 9.29 -12.23
C TYR A 177 -3.19 10.79 -12.45
N ASP A 178 -2.22 11.50 -13.05
CA ASP A 178 -2.30 12.91 -13.45
C ASP A 178 -2.57 13.89 -12.30
N PHE A 179 -2.18 13.58 -11.06
CA PHE A 179 -2.28 14.56 -9.99
C PHE A 179 -1.30 15.71 -10.21
N TYR A 180 -1.76 16.93 -10.02
CA TYR A 180 -0.95 18.13 -10.05
C TYR A 180 -1.42 19.16 -9.02
N THR A 181 -0.55 20.12 -8.67
CA THR A 181 -0.85 21.15 -7.64
C THR A 181 -1.21 22.52 -8.21
N ARG A 182 -1.17 22.67 -9.53
CA ARG A 182 -1.55 23.92 -10.21
C ARG A 182 -3.04 24.21 -10.02
N TRP A 183 -3.42 25.46 -10.23
CA TRP A 183 -4.81 25.93 -10.24
C TRP A 183 -5.62 25.63 -8.96
N GLY A 184 -4.96 25.73 -7.79
CA GLY A 184 -5.61 25.62 -6.49
C GLY A 184 -5.58 24.23 -5.83
N HIS A 185 -5.00 23.22 -6.48
CA HIS A 185 -4.96 21.85 -5.89
C HIS A 185 -3.82 21.61 -4.88
N GLY A 186 -3.09 22.65 -4.47
CA GLY A 186 -2.02 22.57 -3.47
C GLY A 186 -2.51 22.16 -2.09
N ALA A 187 -3.74 22.52 -1.72
CA ALA A 187 -4.36 22.18 -0.44
C ALA A 187 -4.52 20.66 -0.27
N ILE A 188 -4.88 19.94 -1.33
CA ILE A 188 -4.96 18.48 -1.34
C ILE A 188 -3.59 17.85 -1.05
N LYS A 189 -2.54 18.31 -1.75
CA LYS A 189 -1.16 17.79 -1.48
C LYS A 189 -0.77 18.02 -0.04
N LYS A 190 -1.00 19.25 0.46
CA LYS A 190 -0.69 19.55 1.85
C LYS A 190 -1.43 18.67 2.83
N TYR A 191 -2.71 18.39 2.59
CA TYR A 191 -3.48 17.48 3.44
C TYR A 191 -2.86 16.07 3.49
N VAL A 192 -2.45 15.53 2.32
CA VAL A 192 -1.81 14.20 2.24
C VAL A 192 -0.52 14.16 3.06
N GLU A 193 0.30 15.23 2.99
CA GLU A 193 1.52 15.37 3.80
C GLU A 193 1.20 15.41 5.30
N ASP A 194 0.26 16.27 5.70
CA ASP A 194 -0.13 16.46 7.10
C ASP A 194 -0.78 15.20 7.69
N TYR A 195 -1.63 14.53 6.92
CA TYR A 195 -2.23 13.27 7.32
C TYR A 195 -1.16 12.19 7.56
N TRP A 196 -0.20 12.06 6.65
CA TRP A 196 0.90 11.12 6.80
C TRP A 196 1.70 11.37 8.08
N GLN A 197 2.03 12.63 8.37
CA GLN A 197 2.73 13.00 9.61
C GLN A 197 1.93 12.61 10.86
N ARG A 198 0.63 12.93 10.90
CA ARG A 198 -0.26 12.53 12.01
C ARG A 198 -0.37 11.01 12.15
N PHE A 199 -0.46 10.30 11.03
CA PHE A 199 -0.53 8.84 10.98
C PHE A 199 0.73 8.18 11.55
N GLN A 200 1.91 8.70 11.20
CA GLN A 200 3.18 8.25 11.75
C GLN A 200 3.29 8.50 13.25
N ALA A 201 2.90 9.69 13.70
CA ALA A 201 2.93 10.06 15.11
C ALA A 201 2.04 9.12 15.97
N LYS A 202 0.90 8.69 15.44
CA LYS A 202 0.01 7.72 16.13
C LYS A 202 0.61 6.32 16.22
N LYS A 203 1.49 5.93 15.29
CA LYS A 203 2.15 4.61 15.27
C LYS A 203 3.42 4.55 16.13
N SER A 204 4.04 5.70 16.40
CA SER A 204 5.23 5.77 17.27
C SER A 204 4.79 5.66 18.75
N PRO A 205 5.39 4.77 19.56
CA PRO A 205 5.10 4.74 20.98
C PRO A 205 5.45 6.09 21.61
N PRO A 206 4.73 6.54 22.66
CA PRO A 206 5.06 7.76 23.35
C PRO A 206 6.50 7.68 23.85
N THR A 207 7.31 8.64 23.44
CA THR A 207 8.70 8.77 23.94
C THR A 207 8.59 8.92 25.46
N SER A 208 9.03 7.90 26.22
CA SER A 208 9.07 7.98 27.67
C SER A 208 9.99 9.14 28.02
N GLY A 209 9.39 10.25 28.42
CA GLY A 209 10.11 11.40 28.92
C GLY A 209 10.96 10.96 30.11
N ASN A 210 12.26 10.92 29.93
CA ASN A 210 13.24 10.71 30.96
C ASN A 210 13.20 11.94 31.88
N ASN A 211 12.31 11.90 32.87
CA ASN A 211 12.32 12.86 33.98
C ASN A 211 13.57 12.56 34.83
N LYS A 212 14.72 13.06 34.42
CA LYS A 212 15.83 13.26 35.34
C LYS A 212 15.50 14.45 36.21
N GLN A 213 14.86 14.21 37.35
CA GLN A 213 14.95 15.09 38.50
C GLN A 213 16.32 14.85 39.15
N SER A 214 17.17 15.83 39.09
CA SER A 214 18.31 16.02 39.96
C SER A 214 17.92 16.92 41.11
#